data_38e6b56ce3363c3d0ebb4dc561520791
#
_entry.id   38e6b56ce3363c3d0ebb4dc561520791
#
_cell.length_a   1.000
_cell.length_b   1.000
_cell.length_c   1.000
_cell.angle_alpha   90.00
_cell.angle_beta   90.00
_cell.angle_gamma   90.00
#
_symmetry.space_group_name_H-M   'P 1'
#
loop_
_entity.id
_entity.type
_entity.pdbx_description
1 polymer ?
#
loop_
_entity_poly.entity_id
_entity_poly.type
_entity_poly.pdbx_seq_one_letter_code
_entity_poly.pdbx_strand_id
1 'polypeptide(L)'
;MKKYFLLMTAIILFSSCNAQQKKVNATIIDGNLVGIANKEMLQQAPFNAWYDLFYKDYQVDETVISQLKPHMKGVKIKLFIGTWCGDSKVATPHFYKIMEAVQFDEKNIELITVDRKKSTPENDQQGFDIQRVPTIIFFRNNKEIGRFVEYPRETMEADFLKIVSGQPYKHSYQE
;
A
#
# COMPACT_ATOMS: atom_id res chain seq x y z
N MET A 1 62.41 -23.60 13.17
CA MET A 1 61.67 -22.92 12.12
C MET A 1 60.17 -23.03 12.43
N LYS A 2 59.56 -21.98 13.04
CA LYS A 2 58.12 -21.99 13.46
C LYS A 2 57.35 -21.29 12.34
N LYS A 3 56.46 -22.02 11.64
CA LYS A 3 55.51 -21.50 10.66
C LYS A 3 54.28 -20.92 11.39
N TYR A 4 54.11 -19.60 11.37
CA TYR A 4 52.90 -18.95 11.85
C TYR A 4 51.84 -19.00 10.74
N PHE A 5 50.75 -19.74 11.00
CA PHE A 5 49.56 -19.81 10.13
C PHE A 5 48.64 -18.64 10.53
N LEU A 6 48.61 -17.60 9.72
CA LEU A 6 47.72 -16.45 9.93
C LEU A 6 46.29 -16.82 9.44
N LEU A 7 45.38 -17.07 10.39
CA LEU A 7 43.96 -17.25 10.08
C LEU A 7 43.34 -15.86 9.86
N MET A 8 43.05 -15.54 8.61
CA MET A 8 42.32 -14.32 8.23
C MET A 8 40.84 -14.61 8.33
N THR A 9 40.20 -14.25 9.46
CA THR A 9 38.75 -14.30 9.65
C THR A 9 38.10 -13.13 8.91
N ALA A 10 37.49 -13.41 7.75
CA ALA A 10 36.68 -12.46 7.03
C ALA A 10 35.35 -12.25 7.76
N ILE A 11 35.19 -11.13 8.44
CA ILE A 11 33.92 -10.70 9.03
C ILE A 11 33.04 -10.16 7.92
N ILE A 12 32.09 -10.97 7.45
CA ILE A 12 31.04 -10.56 6.52
C ILE A 12 30.01 -9.76 7.32
N LEU A 13 30.07 -8.45 7.26
CA LEU A 13 29.05 -7.56 7.78
C LEU A 13 27.81 -7.67 6.89
N PHE A 14 26.83 -8.49 7.30
CA PHE A 14 25.48 -8.43 6.75
C PHE A 14 24.85 -7.10 7.16
N SER A 15 24.93 -6.08 6.32
CA SER A 15 24.09 -4.90 6.45
C SER A 15 22.64 -5.30 6.19
N SER A 16 21.93 -5.68 7.24
CA SER A 16 20.47 -5.80 7.21
C SER A 16 19.89 -4.40 6.97
N CYS A 17 19.52 -4.13 5.73
CA CYS A 17 18.76 -2.94 5.39
C CYS A 17 17.35 -3.12 5.95
N ASN A 18 17.16 -2.88 7.26
CA ASN A 18 15.85 -2.76 7.86
C ASN A 18 15.20 -1.50 7.27
N ALA A 19 14.30 -1.68 6.32
CA ALA A 19 13.40 -0.60 5.92
C ALA A 19 12.55 -0.25 7.14
N GLN A 20 12.93 0.81 7.85
CA GLN A 20 12.22 1.28 9.04
C GLN A 20 10.83 1.71 8.60
N GLN A 21 9.79 1.02 9.09
CA GLN A 21 8.40 1.41 8.87
C GLN A 21 8.22 2.81 9.46
N LYS A 22 7.71 3.75 8.66
CA LYS A 22 7.46 5.11 9.15
C LYS A 22 6.47 5.05 10.33
N LYS A 23 6.76 5.83 11.35
CA LYS A 23 5.92 5.90 12.55
C LYS A 23 4.58 6.53 12.21
N VAL A 24 3.49 5.90 12.65
CA VAL A 24 2.13 6.47 12.57
C VAL A 24 2.11 7.85 13.23
N ASN A 25 1.68 8.86 12.49
CA ASN A 25 1.62 10.26 12.93
C ASN A 25 0.32 10.97 12.48
N ALA A 26 -0.61 10.25 11.87
CA ALA A 26 -1.86 10.84 11.39
C ALA A 26 -2.68 11.44 12.53
N THR A 27 -3.25 12.60 12.28
CA THR A 27 -4.12 13.33 13.20
C THR A 27 -5.40 13.77 12.52
N ILE A 28 -6.39 14.17 13.29
CA ILE A 28 -7.66 14.71 12.76
C ILE A 28 -7.46 16.21 12.47
N ILE A 29 -7.63 16.57 11.20
CA ILE A 29 -7.62 17.96 10.72
C ILE A 29 -8.94 18.19 9.97
N ASP A 30 -9.73 19.16 10.41
CA ASP A 30 -11.05 19.48 9.84
C ASP A 30 -11.95 18.23 9.66
N GLY A 31 -11.94 17.35 10.66
CA GLY A 31 -12.74 16.11 10.67
C GLY A 31 -12.21 14.99 9.77
N ASN A 32 -11.04 15.17 9.16
CA ASN A 32 -10.40 14.18 8.30
C ASN A 32 -9.11 13.66 8.94
N LEU A 33 -8.79 12.40 8.71
CA LEU A 33 -7.50 11.84 9.08
C LEU A 33 -6.45 12.31 8.07
N VAL A 34 -5.30 12.83 8.55
CA VAL A 34 -4.22 13.34 7.70
C VAL A 34 -2.86 12.97 8.28
N GLY A 35 -2.00 12.34 7.49
CA GLY A 35 -0.67 11.83 7.87
C GLY A 35 -0.52 10.33 7.61
N ILE A 36 0.54 9.73 8.14
CA ILE A 36 0.75 8.28 8.10
C ILE A 36 -0.16 7.61 9.11
N ALA A 37 -1.08 6.78 8.63
CA ALA A 37 -2.09 6.10 9.40
C ALA A 37 -1.88 4.58 9.40
N ASN A 38 -2.74 3.88 10.13
CA ASN A 38 -2.89 2.44 10.05
C ASN A 38 -4.38 2.07 9.84
N LYS A 39 -4.65 0.81 9.55
CA LYS A 39 -6.00 0.29 9.31
C LYS A 39 -6.91 0.46 10.53
N GLU A 40 -6.38 0.25 11.72
CA GLU A 40 -7.12 0.34 12.98
C GLU A 40 -7.72 1.74 13.20
N MET A 41 -7.05 2.80 12.74
CA MET A 41 -7.60 4.16 12.82
C MET A 41 -8.84 4.33 11.93
N LEU A 42 -8.93 3.63 10.81
CA LEU A 42 -10.10 3.64 9.94
C LEU A 42 -11.26 2.79 10.48
N GLN A 43 -10.96 1.84 11.36
CA GLN A 43 -11.93 0.97 12.03
C GLN A 43 -12.50 1.59 13.32
N GLN A 44 -12.15 2.84 13.62
CA GLN A 44 -12.67 3.59 14.75
C GLN A 44 -13.57 4.74 14.29
N ALA A 45 -14.41 5.23 15.19
CA ALA A 45 -15.24 6.40 14.91
C ALA A 45 -14.38 7.64 14.62
N PRO A 46 -14.76 8.48 13.66
CA PRO A 46 -15.99 8.43 12.87
C PRO A 46 -15.90 7.61 11.57
N PHE A 47 -14.76 6.96 11.28
CA PHE A 47 -14.46 6.35 9.97
C PHE A 47 -15.06 4.95 9.83
N ASN A 48 -15.24 4.21 10.92
CA ASN A 48 -15.77 2.84 10.92
C ASN A 48 -17.13 2.71 10.23
N ALA A 49 -17.97 3.73 10.29
CA ALA A 49 -19.31 3.67 9.70
C ALA A 49 -19.28 3.34 8.19
N TRP A 50 -18.37 3.95 7.44
CA TRP A 50 -18.20 3.63 6.02
C TRP A 50 -17.24 2.46 5.80
N TYR A 51 -16.20 2.31 6.65
CA TYR A 51 -15.24 1.23 6.51
C TYR A 51 -15.91 -0.13 6.63
N ASP A 52 -16.68 -0.35 7.70
CA ASP A 52 -17.34 -1.63 7.97
C ASP A 52 -18.42 -1.95 6.93
N LEU A 53 -19.17 -0.91 6.48
CA LEU A 53 -20.18 -1.05 5.44
C LEU A 53 -19.58 -1.62 4.15
N PHE A 54 -18.60 -0.92 3.58
CA PHE A 54 -18.01 -1.32 2.30
C PHE A 54 -17.12 -2.56 2.41
N TYR A 55 -16.49 -2.80 3.56
CA TYR A 55 -15.75 -4.03 3.79
C TYR A 55 -16.67 -5.25 3.80
N LYS A 56 -17.85 -5.15 4.44
CA LYS A 56 -18.82 -6.24 4.51
C LYS A 56 -19.44 -6.55 3.15
N ASP A 57 -19.80 -5.53 2.40
CA ASP A 57 -20.51 -5.68 1.13
C ASP A 57 -19.64 -6.21 0.00
N TYR A 58 -18.33 -5.98 0.05
CA TYR A 58 -17.42 -6.41 -1.01
C TYR A 58 -17.22 -7.92 -1.00
N GLN A 59 -17.31 -8.55 -2.16
CA GLN A 59 -17.00 -9.97 -2.37
C GLN A 59 -15.80 -10.07 -3.30
N VAL A 60 -14.72 -10.70 -2.82
CA VAL A 60 -13.53 -10.92 -3.64
C VAL A 60 -13.75 -12.03 -4.68
N ASP A 61 -13.15 -11.89 -5.85
CA ASP A 61 -13.10 -12.97 -6.83
C ASP A 61 -12.00 -13.97 -6.45
N GLU A 62 -12.39 -15.09 -5.87
CA GLU A 62 -11.48 -16.15 -5.39
C GLU A 62 -10.60 -16.71 -6.51
N THR A 63 -11.09 -16.70 -7.76
CA THR A 63 -10.32 -17.16 -8.93
C THR A 63 -9.16 -16.21 -9.18
N VAL A 64 -9.43 -14.90 -9.19
CA VAL A 64 -8.39 -13.88 -9.36
C VAL A 64 -7.46 -13.83 -8.15
N ILE A 65 -7.99 -13.95 -6.93
CA ILE A 65 -7.20 -14.00 -5.68
C ILE A 65 -6.17 -15.14 -5.73
N SER A 66 -6.57 -16.33 -6.19
CA SER A 66 -5.65 -17.47 -6.30
C SER A 66 -4.47 -17.22 -7.25
N GLN A 67 -4.72 -16.44 -8.32
CA GLN A 67 -3.69 -16.03 -9.28
C GLN A 67 -2.85 -14.86 -8.75
N LEU A 68 -3.46 -13.92 -8.03
CA LEU A 68 -2.80 -12.74 -7.48
C LEU A 68 -1.77 -13.10 -6.39
N LYS A 69 -2.17 -14.00 -5.47
CA LYS A 69 -1.39 -14.37 -4.28
C LYS A 69 0.09 -14.68 -4.54
N PRO A 70 0.49 -15.54 -5.49
CA PRO A 70 1.91 -15.85 -5.73
C PRO A 70 2.72 -14.65 -6.21
N HIS A 71 2.09 -13.68 -6.88
CA HIS A 71 2.75 -12.47 -7.39
C HIS A 71 2.98 -11.39 -6.32
N MET A 72 2.39 -11.52 -5.12
CA MET A 72 2.55 -10.55 -4.03
C MET A 72 3.89 -10.67 -3.28
N LYS A 73 4.67 -11.73 -3.52
CA LYS A 73 5.98 -11.90 -2.87
C LYS A 73 6.93 -10.75 -3.20
N GLY A 74 7.50 -10.13 -2.16
CA GLY A 74 8.46 -9.02 -2.28
C GLY A 74 7.84 -7.68 -2.72
N VAL A 75 6.51 -7.60 -2.80
CA VAL A 75 5.79 -6.35 -3.06
C VAL A 75 5.74 -5.51 -1.78
N LYS A 76 5.83 -4.18 -1.95
CA LYS A 76 5.50 -3.17 -0.94
C LYS A 76 4.45 -2.24 -1.54
N ILE A 77 3.57 -1.71 -0.71
CA ILE A 77 2.44 -0.90 -1.16
C ILE A 77 2.42 0.43 -0.42
N LYS A 78 2.20 1.53 -1.17
CA LYS A 78 1.78 2.81 -0.61
C LYS A 78 0.34 3.07 -1.04
N LEU A 79 -0.53 3.28 -0.05
CA LEU A 79 -1.94 3.56 -0.24
C LEU A 79 -2.23 5.01 0.17
N PHE A 80 -2.45 5.88 -0.81
CA PHE A 80 -2.84 7.27 -0.60
C PHE A 80 -4.36 7.39 -0.69
N ILE A 81 -4.98 7.90 0.39
CA ILE A 81 -6.44 8.08 0.46
C ILE A 81 -6.79 9.45 1.05
N GLY A 82 -8.02 9.89 0.80
CA GLY A 82 -8.63 10.99 1.53
C GLY A 82 -9.88 10.50 2.27
N THR A 83 -9.94 10.61 3.59
CA THR A 83 -11.15 10.22 4.36
C THR A 83 -12.36 11.09 4.03
N TRP A 84 -12.16 12.20 3.33
CA TRP A 84 -13.16 13.08 2.75
C TRP A 84 -13.66 12.63 1.36
N CYS A 85 -12.92 11.73 0.66
CA CYS A 85 -13.20 11.31 -0.71
C CYS A 85 -14.11 10.08 -0.72
N GLY A 86 -15.20 10.15 -1.53
CA GLY A 86 -16.15 9.03 -1.69
C GLY A 86 -15.49 7.77 -2.24
N ASP A 87 -14.69 7.92 -3.30
CA ASP A 87 -13.99 6.78 -3.92
C ASP A 87 -12.99 6.13 -2.97
N SER A 88 -12.28 6.93 -2.16
CA SER A 88 -11.39 6.41 -1.12
C SER A 88 -12.15 5.60 -0.06
N LYS A 89 -13.36 6.05 0.34
CA LYS A 89 -14.18 5.34 1.33
C LYS A 89 -14.63 3.98 0.83
N VAL A 90 -14.89 3.84 -0.46
CA VAL A 90 -15.27 2.58 -1.09
C VAL A 90 -14.02 1.70 -1.32
N ALA A 91 -13.01 2.23 -1.99
CA ALA A 91 -11.86 1.45 -2.45
C ALA A 91 -10.96 0.97 -1.29
N THR A 92 -10.85 1.73 -0.19
CA THR A 92 -9.94 1.36 0.92
C THR A 92 -10.35 0.08 1.63
N PRO A 93 -11.61 -0.13 2.05
CA PRO A 93 -12.05 -1.39 2.63
C PRO A 93 -11.94 -2.58 1.67
N HIS A 94 -12.26 -2.37 0.38
CA HIS A 94 -12.08 -3.40 -0.66
C HIS A 94 -10.62 -3.81 -0.80
N PHE A 95 -9.70 -2.83 -0.83
CA PHE A 95 -8.26 -3.07 -0.86
C PHE A 95 -7.83 -3.95 0.33
N TYR A 96 -8.20 -3.60 1.56
CA TYR A 96 -7.82 -4.39 2.72
C TYR A 96 -8.42 -5.79 2.70
N LYS A 97 -9.65 -5.96 2.20
CA LYS A 97 -10.25 -7.29 2.04
C LYS A 97 -9.52 -8.16 1.02
N ILE A 98 -9.07 -7.58 -0.09
CA ILE A 98 -8.21 -8.25 -1.08
C ILE A 98 -6.87 -8.63 -0.43
N MET A 99 -6.21 -7.72 0.29
CA MET A 99 -4.93 -7.99 0.96
C MET A 99 -5.05 -9.12 1.98
N GLU A 100 -6.15 -9.19 2.73
CA GLU A 100 -6.45 -10.29 3.64
C GLU A 100 -6.65 -11.61 2.89
N ALA A 101 -7.42 -11.62 1.81
CA ALA A 101 -7.67 -12.82 1.01
C ALA A 101 -6.37 -13.41 0.41
N VAL A 102 -5.45 -12.57 -0.07
CA VAL A 102 -4.14 -13.02 -0.55
C VAL A 102 -3.14 -13.31 0.60
N GLN A 103 -3.53 -13.09 1.85
CA GLN A 103 -2.68 -13.24 3.05
C GLN A 103 -1.43 -12.36 2.98
N PHE A 104 -1.58 -11.11 2.55
CA PHE A 104 -0.49 -10.14 2.45
C PHE A 104 -0.11 -9.61 3.84
N ASP A 105 1.18 -9.50 4.12
CA ASP A 105 1.66 -8.93 5.40
C ASP A 105 1.47 -7.40 5.39
N GLU A 106 0.58 -6.92 6.24
CA GLU A 106 0.22 -5.49 6.36
C GLU A 106 1.42 -4.60 6.72
N LYS A 107 2.51 -5.15 7.26
CA LYS A 107 3.78 -4.42 7.46
C LYS A 107 4.39 -3.91 6.16
N ASN A 108 4.00 -4.47 5.03
CA ASN A 108 4.42 -4.02 3.71
C ASN A 108 3.46 -2.99 3.10
N ILE A 109 2.46 -2.51 3.85
CA ILE A 109 1.51 -1.46 3.45
C ILE A 109 1.84 -0.20 4.25
N GLU A 110 2.03 0.91 3.56
CA GLU A 110 2.08 2.24 4.16
C GLU A 110 0.82 3.00 3.75
N LEU A 111 -0.07 3.24 4.72
CA LEU A 111 -1.27 4.04 4.51
C LEU A 111 -0.96 5.51 4.76
N ILE A 112 -1.17 6.35 3.76
CA ILE A 112 -1.00 7.80 3.83
C ILE A 112 -2.36 8.45 3.59
N THR A 113 -2.91 9.11 4.59
CA THR A 113 -4.13 9.86 4.48
C THR A 113 -3.81 11.33 4.19
N VAL A 114 -4.44 11.90 3.16
CA VAL A 114 -4.12 13.25 2.69
C VAL A 114 -5.32 14.20 2.82
N ASP A 115 -5.02 15.49 2.91
CA ASP A 115 -6.01 16.56 2.87
C ASP A 115 -6.60 16.75 1.45
N ARG A 116 -7.51 17.73 1.26
CA ARG A 116 -8.11 18.00 -0.05
C ARG A 116 -7.12 18.52 -1.09
N LYS A 117 -5.97 19.02 -0.68
CA LYS A 117 -4.86 19.42 -1.56
C LYS A 117 -3.94 18.25 -1.91
N LYS A 118 -4.23 17.04 -1.41
CA LYS A 118 -3.43 15.80 -1.54
C LYS A 118 -2.07 15.93 -0.85
N SER A 119 -2.02 16.64 0.28
CA SER A 119 -0.80 16.83 1.08
C SER A 119 -0.96 16.33 2.51
N THR A 120 0.17 16.13 3.17
CA THR A 120 0.27 15.90 4.62
C THR A 120 1.17 16.97 5.23
N PRO A 121 1.11 17.22 6.56
CA PRO A 121 2.00 18.16 7.22
C PRO A 121 3.48 17.85 7.03
N GLU A 122 3.84 16.57 6.97
CA GLU A 122 5.22 16.09 6.81
C GLU A 122 5.62 15.88 5.33
N ASN A 123 4.77 16.26 4.37
CA ASN A 123 4.98 16.09 2.93
C ASN A 123 5.23 14.62 2.51
N ASP A 124 4.55 13.65 3.12
CA ASP A 124 4.70 12.22 2.84
C ASP A 124 4.32 11.84 1.39
N GLN A 125 3.53 12.68 0.72
CA GLN A 125 3.15 12.52 -0.69
C GLN A 125 4.25 12.98 -1.66
N GLN A 126 5.28 13.68 -1.20
CA GLN A 126 6.30 14.25 -2.07
C GLN A 126 7.04 13.17 -2.88
N GLY A 127 7.16 13.38 -4.17
CA GLY A 127 7.82 12.46 -5.11
C GLY A 127 6.94 11.33 -5.65
N PHE A 128 5.65 11.24 -5.24
CA PHE A 128 4.74 10.19 -5.71
C PHE A 128 3.72 10.67 -6.75
N ASP A 129 3.69 11.97 -7.05
CA ASP A 129 2.76 12.57 -8.02
C ASP A 129 1.29 12.17 -7.77
N ILE A 130 0.78 12.49 -6.57
CA ILE A 130 -0.57 12.15 -6.14
C ILE A 130 -1.56 13.21 -6.63
N GLN A 131 -2.13 13.00 -7.81
CA GLN A 131 -3.12 13.89 -8.41
C GLN A 131 -4.55 13.57 -7.94
N ARG A 132 -4.81 12.29 -7.62
CA ARG A 132 -6.12 11.75 -7.28
C ARG A 132 -6.02 10.75 -6.13
N VAL A 133 -7.14 10.54 -5.41
CA VAL A 133 -7.25 9.55 -4.35
C VAL A 133 -8.56 8.77 -4.47
N PRO A 134 -8.54 7.44 -4.24
CA PRO A 134 -7.38 6.65 -3.82
C PRO A 134 -6.33 6.47 -4.92
N THR A 135 -5.05 6.43 -4.53
CA THR A 135 -3.95 5.97 -5.39
C THR A 135 -3.19 4.88 -4.64
N ILE A 136 -3.06 3.72 -5.25
CA ILE A 136 -2.38 2.55 -4.68
C ILE A 136 -1.16 2.27 -5.55
N ILE A 137 0.04 2.44 -4.98
CA ILE A 137 1.30 2.28 -5.71
C ILE A 137 1.98 1.01 -5.25
N PHE A 138 2.32 0.15 -6.20
CA PHE A 138 3.00 -1.12 -5.97
C PHE A 138 4.48 -0.97 -6.28
N PHE A 139 5.32 -1.46 -5.36
CA PHE A 139 6.78 -1.43 -5.49
C PHE A 139 7.35 -2.84 -5.39
N ARG A 140 8.43 -3.10 -6.14
CA ARG A 140 9.30 -4.26 -5.98
C ARG A 140 10.75 -3.82 -6.08
N ASN A 141 11.59 -4.23 -5.12
CA ASN A 141 12.98 -3.78 -5.02
C ASN A 141 13.12 -2.25 -5.01
N ASN A 142 12.23 -1.57 -4.29
CA ASN A 142 12.12 -0.11 -4.17
C ASN A 142 11.85 0.64 -5.50
N LYS A 143 11.47 -0.08 -6.56
CA LYS A 143 11.04 0.50 -7.84
C LYS A 143 9.53 0.36 -7.97
N GLU A 144 8.85 1.43 -8.39
CA GLU A 144 7.43 1.35 -8.74
C GLU A 144 7.24 0.41 -9.93
N ILE A 145 6.31 -0.54 -9.80
CA ILE A 145 5.95 -1.50 -10.86
C ILE A 145 4.59 -1.19 -11.47
N GLY A 146 3.83 -0.26 -10.90
CA GLY A 146 2.56 0.23 -11.39
C GLY A 146 1.70 0.81 -10.27
N ARG A 147 0.61 1.49 -10.65
CA ARG A 147 -0.33 2.10 -9.71
C ARG A 147 -1.77 1.98 -10.18
N PHE A 148 -2.68 1.80 -9.22
CA PHE A 148 -4.11 1.92 -9.38
C PHE A 148 -4.53 3.34 -8.98
N VAL A 149 -5.48 3.95 -9.73
CA VAL A 149 -5.94 5.33 -9.48
C VAL A 149 -7.46 5.41 -9.56
N GLU A 150 -8.07 5.85 -8.47
CA GLU A 150 -9.49 6.08 -8.20
C GLU A 150 -10.38 4.85 -8.36
N TYR A 151 -10.59 4.34 -9.56
CA TYR A 151 -11.50 3.23 -9.84
C TYR A 151 -10.87 2.20 -10.79
N PRO A 152 -11.31 0.94 -10.73
CA PRO A 152 -10.73 -0.13 -11.54
C PRO A 152 -11.08 -0.01 -13.02
N ARG A 153 -10.23 -0.56 -13.86
CA ARG A 153 -10.51 -0.78 -15.29
C ARG A 153 -11.43 -1.99 -15.49
N GLU A 154 -11.24 -3.03 -14.70
CA GLU A 154 -12.04 -4.25 -14.69
C GLU A 154 -12.59 -4.47 -13.28
N THR A 155 -11.87 -5.18 -12.45
CA THR A 155 -12.07 -5.26 -11.00
C THR A 155 -10.78 -4.87 -10.30
N MET A 156 -10.85 -4.55 -9.01
CA MET A 156 -9.66 -4.13 -8.27
C MET A 156 -8.63 -5.26 -8.22
N GLU A 157 -9.06 -6.51 -8.02
CA GLU A 157 -8.19 -7.68 -8.01
C GLU A 157 -7.54 -7.93 -9.37
N ALA A 158 -8.30 -7.79 -10.46
CA ALA A 158 -7.79 -8.01 -11.82
C ALA A 158 -6.74 -6.96 -12.18
N ASP A 159 -6.98 -5.69 -11.83
CA ASP A 159 -6.03 -4.60 -12.02
C ASP A 159 -4.76 -4.84 -11.21
N PHE A 160 -4.89 -5.25 -9.94
CA PHE A 160 -3.74 -5.59 -9.09
C PHE A 160 -2.94 -6.75 -9.67
N LEU A 161 -3.61 -7.81 -10.13
CA LEU A 161 -2.96 -8.94 -10.77
C LEU A 161 -2.12 -8.50 -11.98
N LYS A 162 -2.67 -7.66 -12.88
CA LYS A 162 -1.93 -7.13 -14.03
C LYS A 162 -0.69 -6.36 -13.60
N ILE A 163 -0.83 -5.47 -12.61
CA ILE A 163 0.29 -4.67 -12.09
C ILE A 163 1.41 -5.56 -11.53
N VAL A 164 1.08 -6.47 -10.60
CA VAL A 164 2.12 -7.23 -9.88
C VAL A 164 2.71 -8.38 -10.69
N SER A 165 1.99 -8.89 -11.70
CA SER A 165 2.51 -9.89 -12.63
C SER A 165 3.34 -9.31 -13.78
N GLY A 166 3.33 -7.97 -13.92
CA GLY A 166 4.05 -7.28 -15.00
C GLY A 166 3.35 -7.33 -16.36
N GLN A 167 2.05 -7.63 -16.39
CA GLN A 167 1.24 -7.53 -17.59
C GLN A 167 1.04 -6.05 -17.98
N PRO A 168 0.77 -5.75 -19.28
CA PRO A 168 0.43 -4.40 -19.68
C PRO A 168 -0.78 -3.89 -18.89
N TYR A 169 -0.59 -2.76 -18.21
CA TYR A 169 -1.64 -2.11 -17.43
C TYR A 169 -1.51 -0.59 -17.55
N LYS A 170 -2.64 0.04 -17.74
CA LYS A 170 -2.81 1.50 -17.65
C LYS A 170 -3.93 1.78 -16.67
N HIS A 171 -3.70 2.65 -15.70
CA HIS A 171 -4.77 3.06 -14.77
C HIS A 171 -5.83 3.92 -15.48
N SER A 172 -6.95 4.17 -14.84
CA SER A 172 -8.15 4.78 -15.43
C SER A 172 -7.94 6.17 -16.07
N TYR A 173 -6.81 6.83 -15.81
CA TYR A 173 -6.45 8.16 -16.35
C TYR A 173 -5.22 8.13 -17.26
N GLN A 174 -4.74 6.97 -17.65
CA GLN A 174 -3.68 6.85 -18.67
C GLN A 174 -4.30 6.51 -20.03
N GLU A 175 -4.00 7.31 -21.03
CA GLU A 175 -4.38 7.06 -22.44
C GLU A 175 -3.52 5.98 -23.10
#